data_538b8731a474e34a7fc8651d73bb68de
#
_entry.id   538b8731a474e34a7fc8651d73bb68de
#
_cell.length_a   1.000
_cell.length_b   1.000
_cell.length_c   1.000
_cell.angle_alpha   90.00
_cell.angle_beta   90.00
_cell.angle_gamma   90.00
#
_symmetry.space_group_name_H-M   'P 1'
#
loop_
_entity.id
_entity.type
_entity.pdbx_description
1 polymer ?
#
loop_
_entity_poly.entity_id
_entity_poly.type
_entity_poly.pdbx_seq_one_letter_code
_entity_poly.pdbx_strand_id
1 'polypeptide(L)'
;MNTELKNAVKATDSKAQYDTSAKRLLGQKSILAHILVKTVDEFKGMNPKDVVDCIEGTPHISTVPVEPGLTNAASEKNGERLVGFNTENEEINEGLVRFDIVFYVRMRDGLSQIIINVEAQKDEPKGYEILNRAIFYVSRLISSQKERDFENSSYDDIKRVYSIWVCMNMEESSMSHVHLTKEDLIGSYQWKGNLDLLNIIMLGLAKNLPEHDETYELHRLLGALLSQELTIDEKLNIIGNEYDIPIEENFRKDVSVMCNLSQGIVDDTKAEIILNMFKKGYTLEQIADVTEKSISEIEKIVKKEPAMA
;
A
#
# COMPACT_ATOMS: atom_id res chain seq x y z
N MET A 1 -33.99 -0.79 11.68
CA MET A 1 -32.72 -1.13 11.01
C MET A 1 -31.86 -1.79 12.06
N ASN A 2 -31.51 -3.06 11.87
CA ASN A 2 -30.87 -3.94 12.88
C ASN A 2 -29.53 -3.34 13.33
N THR A 3 -29.25 -3.34 14.64
CA THR A 3 -28.04 -2.73 15.23
C THR A 3 -26.77 -3.42 14.71
N GLU A 4 -26.83 -4.73 14.45
CA GLU A 4 -25.73 -5.49 13.82
C GLU A 4 -25.41 -4.99 12.41
N LEU A 5 -26.42 -4.67 11.60
CA LEU A 5 -26.24 -4.11 10.26
C LEU A 5 -25.60 -2.71 10.33
N LYS A 6 -25.98 -1.88 11.30
CA LYS A 6 -25.38 -0.57 11.52
C LYS A 6 -23.93 -0.67 11.98
N ASN A 7 -23.60 -1.62 12.84
CA ASN A 7 -22.23 -1.84 13.33
C ASN A 7 -21.34 -2.42 12.21
N ALA A 8 -21.86 -3.37 11.41
CA ALA A 8 -21.16 -3.90 10.26
C ALA A 8 -20.86 -2.83 9.20
N VAL A 9 -21.84 -1.96 8.90
CA VAL A 9 -21.68 -0.83 7.98
C VAL A 9 -20.62 0.16 8.51
N LYS A 10 -20.66 0.53 9.79
CA LYS A 10 -19.66 1.42 10.40
C LYS A 10 -18.26 0.81 10.37
N ALA A 11 -18.11 -0.47 10.70
CA ALA A 11 -16.81 -1.15 10.66
C ALA A 11 -16.25 -1.22 9.23
N THR A 12 -17.10 -1.43 8.22
CA THR A 12 -16.73 -1.41 6.82
C THR A 12 -16.29 0.00 6.39
N ASP A 13 -17.04 1.04 6.79
CA ASP A 13 -16.70 2.44 6.50
C ASP A 13 -15.36 2.83 7.15
N SER A 14 -15.11 2.43 8.41
CA SER A 14 -13.85 2.72 9.11
C SER A 14 -12.66 2.03 8.45
N LYS A 15 -12.81 0.77 8.01
CA LYS A 15 -11.77 0.05 7.27
C LYS A 15 -11.46 0.71 5.93
N ALA A 16 -12.47 1.11 5.17
CA ALA A 16 -12.30 1.79 3.89
C ALA A 16 -11.62 3.18 4.06
N GLN A 17 -11.97 3.91 5.12
CA GLN A 17 -11.33 5.18 5.45
C GLN A 17 -9.87 5.00 5.88
N TYR A 18 -9.56 3.95 6.68
CA TYR A 18 -8.19 3.61 7.04
C TYR A 18 -7.34 3.31 5.80
N ASP A 19 -7.85 2.45 4.90
CA ASP A 19 -7.19 2.12 3.64
C ASP A 19 -6.91 3.37 2.79
N THR A 20 -7.90 4.25 2.65
CA THR A 20 -7.75 5.53 1.94
C THR A 20 -6.69 6.42 2.59
N SER A 21 -6.63 6.50 3.92
CA SER A 21 -5.65 7.31 4.63
C SER A 21 -4.24 6.73 4.53
N ALA A 22 -4.09 5.40 4.63
CA ALA A 22 -2.83 4.71 4.43
C ALA A 22 -2.27 4.96 3.02
N LYS A 23 -3.09 4.84 1.97
CA LYS A 23 -2.71 5.14 0.58
C LYS A 23 -2.29 6.59 0.40
N ARG A 24 -2.99 7.53 1.04
CA ARG A 24 -2.64 8.95 0.97
C ARG A 24 -1.28 9.24 1.63
N LEU A 25 -0.99 8.62 2.76
CA LEU A 25 0.30 8.75 3.43
C LEU A 25 1.43 8.10 2.61
N LEU A 26 1.22 6.87 2.14
CA LEU A 26 2.19 6.19 1.26
C LEU A 26 2.43 6.94 -0.05
N GLY A 27 1.40 7.61 -0.59
CA GLY A 27 1.48 8.39 -1.82
C GLY A 27 2.24 9.73 -1.70
N GLN A 28 2.70 10.11 -0.52
CA GLN A 28 3.51 11.31 -0.35
C GLN A 28 4.91 11.10 -0.92
N LYS A 29 5.39 12.07 -1.72
CA LYS A 29 6.67 11.96 -2.43
C LYS A 29 7.85 11.68 -1.49
N SER A 30 7.85 12.25 -0.29
CA SER A 30 8.89 11.99 0.71
C SER A 30 8.91 10.53 1.16
N ILE A 31 7.76 9.92 1.38
CA ILE A 31 7.64 8.49 1.72
C ILE A 31 8.02 7.61 0.52
N LEU A 32 7.49 7.93 -0.66
CA LEU A 32 7.81 7.20 -1.90
C LEU A 32 9.31 7.24 -2.21
N ALA A 33 9.99 8.35 -1.98
CA ALA A 33 11.43 8.46 -2.18
C ALA A 33 12.21 7.48 -1.29
N HIS A 34 11.84 7.31 -0.04
CA HIS A 34 12.44 6.29 0.85
C HIS A 34 12.17 4.86 0.37
N ILE A 35 10.97 4.60 -0.18
CA ILE A 35 10.67 3.31 -0.80
C ILE A 35 11.58 3.08 -2.00
N LEU A 36 11.68 4.06 -2.91
CA LEU A 36 12.43 3.95 -4.15
C LEU A 36 13.93 3.68 -3.93
N VAL A 37 14.58 4.37 -2.99
CA VAL A 37 16.03 4.18 -2.72
C VAL A 37 16.37 2.78 -2.17
N LYS A 38 15.39 2.06 -1.64
CA LYS A 38 15.59 0.71 -1.09
C LYS A 38 15.09 -0.39 -2.03
N THR A 39 14.21 -0.07 -2.98
CA THR A 39 13.52 -1.09 -3.80
C THR A 39 13.82 -1.01 -5.29
N VAL A 40 14.24 0.15 -5.80
CA VAL A 40 14.48 0.38 -7.23
C VAL A 40 15.97 0.56 -7.47
N ASP A 41 16.55 -0.30 -8.28
CA ASP A 41 18.01 -0.39 -8.46
C ASP A 41 18.65 0.93 -8.91
N GLU A 42 17.96 1.69 -9.74
CA GLU A 42 18.41 2.99 -10.25
C GLU A 42 18.55 4.07 -9.18
N PHE A 43 17.86 3.92 -8.05
CA PHE A 43 17.88 4.88 -6.94
C PHE A 43 18.70 4.40 -5.74
N LYS A 44 19.25 3.18 -5.79
CA LYS A 44 20.06 2.63 -4.68
C LYS A 44 21.26 3.55 -4.36
N GLY A 45 21.40 3.85 -3.08
CA GLY A 45 22.47 4.71 -2.58
C GLY A 45 22.27 6.22 -2.80
N MET A 46 21.18 6.64 -3.43
CA MET A 46 20.82 8.06 -3.52
C MET A 46 20.20 8.55 -2.20
N ASN A 47 20.33 9.87 -1.95
CA ASN A 47 19.61 10.49 -0.85
C ASN A 47 18.11 10.57 -1.20
N PRO A 48 17.20 10.16 -0.32
CA PRO A 48 15.76 10.25 -0.57
C PRO A 48 15.29 11.66 -0.98
N LYS A 49 15.88 12.71 -0.41
CA LYS A 49 15.56 14.10 -0.78
C LYS A 49 15.84 14.40 -2.26
N ASP A 50 16.88 13.80 -2.82
CA ASP A 50 17.20 13.95 -4.25
C ASP A 50 16.24 13.16 -5.15
N VAL A 51 15.69 12.07 -4.65
CA VAL A 51 14.75 11.21 -5.39
C VAL A 51 13.35 11.81 -5.46
N VAL A 52 12.97 12.67 -4.52
CA VAL A 52 11.69 13.41 -4.55
C VAL A 52 11.51 14.14 -5.89
N ASP A 53 12.57 14.76 -6.41
CA ASP A 53 12.54 15.51 -7.68
C ASP A 53 12.45 14.61 -8.91
N CYS A 54 12.78 13.32 -8.76
CA CYS A 54 12.64 12.32 -9.83
C CYS A 54 11.20 11.82 -10.00
N ILE A 55 10.32 12.04 -9.00
CA ILE A 55 8.92 11.62 -9.06
C ILE A 55 8.12 12.64 -9.87
N GLU A 56 7.63 12.22 -11.05
CA GLU A 56 6.87 13.08 -11.95
C GLU A 56 5.47 13.41 -11.39
N GLY A 57 5.07 14.66 -11.54
CA GLY A 57 3.74 15.15 -11.18
C GLY A 57 3.33 14.83 -9.74
N THR A 58 2.05 14.56 -9.54
CA THR A 58 1.48 14.09 -8.27
C THR A 58 1.13 12.60 -8.40
N PRO A 59 1.63 11.72 -7.50
CA PRO A 59 1.26 10.30 -7.53
C PRO A 59 -0.25 10.11 -7.50
N HIS A 60 -0.76 9.26 -8.38
CA HIS A 60 -2.18 8.99 -8.46
C HIS A 60 -2.58 7.95 -7.42
N ILE A 61 -3.48 8.33 -6.52
CA ILE A 61 -4.08 7.46 -5.52
C ILE A 61 -5.44 7.01 -6.05
N SER A 62 -5.67 5.70 -6.03
CA SER A 62 -6.83 5.02 -6.61
C SER A 62 -8.18 5.75 -6.45
N THR A 63 -8.72 6.24 -7.55
CA THR A 63 -10.15 6.64 -7.67
C THR A 63 -10.75 6.38 -9.04
N VAL A 64 -9.98 5.95 -10.03
CA VAL A 64 -10.45 5.86 -11.44
C VAL A 64 -9.87 4.62 -12.15
N PRO A 65 -10.66 3.87 -12.98
CA PRO A 65 -10.24 2.67 -13.71
C PRO A 65 -9.17 2.92 -14.79
N VAL A 66 -8.26 1.95 -14.98
CA VAL A 66 -7.32 1.91 -16.11
C VAL A 66 -7.92 1.07 -17.23
N GLU A 67 -8.33 1.68 -18.32
CA GLU A 67 -8.76 0.97 -19.51
C GLU A 67 -7.58 0.70 -20.47
N PRO A 68 -7.52 -0.46 -21.12
CA PRO A 68 -6.52 -0.71 -22.15
C PRO A 68 -6.74 0.23 -23.34
N GLY A 69 -5.77 1.10 -23.64
CA GLY A 69 -5.69 1.81 -24.92
C GLY A 69 -6.59 3.01 -25.18
N LEU A 70 -7.62 3.30 -24.37
CA LEU A 70 -8.61 4.31 -24.75
C LEU A 70 -8.62 5.63 -23.94
N THR A 71 -7.95 5.70 -22.78
CA THR A 71 -8.13 6.85 -21.88
C THR A 71 -6.84 7.54 -21.43
N ASN A 72 -5.71 7.13 -21.97
CA ASN A 72 -4.42 7.64 -21.54
C ASN A 72 -3.83 8.70 -22.48
N ALA A 73 -4.71 9.47 -23.17
CA ALA A 73 -4.26 10.65 -23.88
C ALA A 73 -3.55 11.59 -22.89
N ALA A 74 -2.23 11.70 -23.03
CA ALA A 74 -1.42 12.60 -22.25
C ALA A 74 -1.94 14.02 -22.46
N SER A 75 -2.54 14.61 -21.43
CA SER A 75 -2.78 16.03 -21.43
C SER A 75 -1.52 16.70 -20.90
N GLU A 76 -0.73 17.33 -21.75
CA GLU A 76 0.36 18.20 -21.34
C GLU A 76 -0.21 19.49 -20.75
N LYS A 77 0.10 19.75 -19.48
CA LYS A 77 -0.09 21.05 -18.87
C LYS A 77 1.26 21.51 -18.34
N ASN A 78 1.81 22.59 -18.91
CA ASN A 78 3.11 23.19 -18.55
C ASN A 78 4.35 22.30 -18.75
N GLY A 79 4.37 21.42 -19.77
CA GLY A 79 5.53 20.55 -20.02
C GLY A 79 5.66 19.36 -19.06
N GLU A 80 4.80 19.26 -18.07
CA GLU A 80 4.63 18.04 -17.24
C GLU A 80 3.55 17.17 -17.88
N ARG A 81 3.88 15.92 -18.18
CA ARG A 81 2.89 14.93 -18.56
C ARG A 81 1.96 14.71 -17.35
N LEU A 82 0.77 15.30 -17.41
CA LEU A 82 -0.33 14.83 -16.59
C LEU A 82 -0.78 13.50 -17.18
N VAL A 83 -0.14 12.43 -16.72
CA VAL A 83 -0.60 11.10 -17.05
C VAL A 83 -1.86 10.85 -16.24
N GLY A 84 -2.99 10.97 -16.89
CA GLY A 84 -4.23 10.44 -16.37
C GLY A 84 -4.13 8.93 -16.37
N PHE A 85 -3.46 8.37 -15.34
CA PHE A 85 -3.61 6.96 -15.07
C PHE A 85 -5.02 6.77 -14.54
N ASN A 86 -5.81 6.15 -15.34
CA ASN A 86 -6.92 5.38 -14.85
C ASN A 86 -6.31 4.26 -14.02
N THR A 87 -6.40 4.33 -12.71
CA THR A 87 -5.84 3.31 -11.81
C THR A 87 -6.67 2.02 -11.80
N GLU A 88 -7.79 1.99 -12.51
CA GLU A 88 -8.67 0.85 -12.65
C GLU A 88 -8.65 0.37 -14.11
N ASN A 89 -8.43 -0.91 -14.33
CA ASN A 89 -8.38 -1.51 -15.66
C ASN A 89 -9.59 -2.44 -15.85
N GLU A 90 -10.55 -2.04 -16.68
CA GLU A 90 -11.67 -2.90 -17.10
C GLU A 90 -11.25 -3.77 -18.29
N GLU A 91 -11.25 -5.08 -18.10
CA GLU A 91 -11.29 -6.01 -19.22
C GLU A 91 -12.71 -6.46 -19.49
N ILE A 92 -13.04 -6.60 -20.75
CA ILE A 92 -14.31 -7.20 -21.18
C ILE A 92 -14.36 -8.62 -20.59
N ASN A 93 -15.20 -8.82 -19.56
CA ASN A 93 -15.43 -10.05 -18.79
C ASN A 93 -14.45 -10.39 -17.65
N GLU A 94 -13.47 -9.58 -17.29
CA GLU A 94 -12.51 -9.91 -16.21
C GLU A 94 -12.62 -9.07 -14.95
N GLY A 95 -13.51 -8.08 -14.94
CA GLY A 95 -13.65 -7.18 -13.79
C GLY A 95 -12.61 -6.06 -13.74
N LEU A 96 -12.77 -5.19 -12.78
CA LEU A 96 -12.02 -3.95 -12.60
C LEU A 96 -10.74 -4.22 -11.81
N VAL A 97 -9.56 -3.95 -12.39
CA VAL A 97 -8.29 -3.94 -11.67
C VAL A 97 -7.99 -2.54 -11.15
N ARG A 98 -7.84 -2.41 -9.84
CA ARG A 98 -7.52 -1.13 -9.17
C ARG A 98 -6.09 -1.18 -8.65
N PHE A 99 -5.32 -0.16 -9.00
CA PHE A 99 -3.99 0.06 -8.47
C PHE A 99 -4.06 1.10 -7.35
N ASP A 100 -3.34 0.87 -6.26
CA ASP A 100 -3.39 1.77 -5.11
C ASP A 100 -2.70 3.10 -5.39
N ILE A 101 -1.45 3.07 -5.80
CA ILE A 101 -0.67 4.27 -6.09
C ILE A 101 0.18 4.00 -7.34
N VAL A 102 -0.03 4.75 -8.42
CA VAL A 102 0.76 4.63 -9.65
C VAL A 102 1.35 5.98 -10.02
N PHE A 103 2.63 5.98 -10.41
CA PHE A 103 3.34 7.19 -10.84
C PHE A 103 4.54 6.85 -11.72
N TYR A 104 5.03 7.86 -12.43
CA TYR A 104 6.29 7.77 -13.16
C TYR A 104 7.42 8.36 -12.34
N VAL A 105 8.60 7.76 -12.51
CA VAL A 105 9.86 8.37 -12.08
C VAL A 105 10.75 8.56 -13.28
N ARG A 106 11.52 9.66 -13.29
CA ARG A 106 12.47 9.98 -14.34
C ARG A 106 13.83 10.16 -13.71
N MET A 107 14.83 9.52 -14.31
CA MET A 107 16.21 9.74 -13.90
C MET A 107 16.64 11.18 -14.18
N ARG A 108 17.59 11.70 -13.40
CA ARG A 108 18.09 13.09 -13.54
C ARG A 108 18.68 13.40 -14.92
N ASP A 109 19.22 12.40 -15.61
CA ASP A 109 19.70 12.52 -16.99
C ASP A 109 18.56 12.56 -18.02
N GLY A 110 17.32 12.34 -17.59
CA GLY A 110 16.12 12.35 -18.42
C GLY A 110 15.99 11.18 -19.39
N LEU A 111 16.93 10.23 -19.39
CA LEU A 111 17.01 9.14 -20.38
C LEU A 111 16.06 7.98 -20.07
N SER A 112 15.74 7.75 -18.81
CA SER A 112 14.92 6.60 -18.39
C SER A 112 13.67 7.07 -17.65
N GLN A 113 12.55 6.47 -18.00
CA GLN A 113 11.28 6.63 -17.30
C GLN A 113 10.80 5.26 -16.82
N ILE A 114 10.43 5.16 -15.55
CA ILE A 114 10.03 3.92 -14.90
C ILE A 114 8.61 4.12 -14.38
N ILE A 115 7.79 3.09 -14.52
CA ILE A 115 6.43 3.05 -13.95
C ILE A 115 6.52 2.37 -12.59
N ILE A 116 6.05 3.04 -11.56
CA ILE A 116 6.00 2.51 -10.20
C ILE A 116 4.54 2.34 -9.76
N ASN A 117 4.24 1.18 -9.24
CA ASN A 117 2.99 0.89 -8.55
C ASN A 117 3.31 0.50 -7.10
N VAL A 118 2.62 1.09 -6.14
CA VAL A 118 2.72 0.73 -4.72
C VAL A 118 1.35 0.28 -4.24
N GLU A 119 1.30 -0.93 -3.72
CA GLU A 119 0.10 -1.57 -3.17
C GLU A 119 0.21 -1.72 -1.66
N ALA A 120 -0.83 -1.33 -0.93
CA ALA A 120 -0.92 -1.51 0.52
C ALA A 120 -1.87 -2.67 0.83
N GLN A 121 -1.33 -3.77 1.36
CA GLN A 121 -2.10 -4.96 1.71
C GLN A 121 -2.10 -5.15 3.22
N LYS A 122 -3.27 -4.94 3.85
CA LYS A 122 -3.38 -4.99 5.32
C LYS A 122 -3.33 -6.42 5.86
N ASP A 123 -4.07 -7.33 5.26
CA ASP A 123 -4.21 -8.70 5.72
C ASP A 123 -4.03 -9.65 4.53
N GLU A 124 -3.54 -10.86 4.78
CA GLU A 124 -3.41 -11.89 3.76
C GLU A 124 -4.82 -12.32 3.26
N PRO A 125 -5.06 -12.31 1.94
CA PRO A 125 -6.36 -12.67 1.40
C PRO A 125 -6.61 -14.18 1.54
N LYS A 126 -7.85 -14.56 1.92
CA LYS A 126 -8.23 -15.97 2.12
C LYS A 126 -8.53 -16.74 0.81
N GLY A 127 -8.65 -16.04 -0.31
CA GLY A 127 -9.15 -16.63 -1.56
C GLY A 127 -8.10 -16.76 -2.67
N TYR A 128 -6.93 -16.16 -2.51
CA TYR A 128 -5.85 -16.19 -3.52
C TYR A 128 -4.50 -15.84 -2.88
N GLU A 129 -3.42 -16.19 -3.56
CA GLU A 129 -2.06 -15.85 -3.17
C GLU A 129 -1.69 -14.44 -3.64
N ILE A 130 -1.14 -13.62 -2.75
CA ILE A 130 -0.76 -12.21 -3.05
C ILE A 130 0.23 -12.14 -4.22
N LEU A 131 1.20 -13.05 -4.28
CA LEU A 131 2.20 -13.07 -5.34
C LEU A 131 1.55 -13.29 -6.73
N ASN A 132 0.54 -14.14 -6.83
CA ASN A 132 -0.18 -14.36 -8.09
C ASN A 132 -0.90 -13.08 -8.53
N ARG A 133 -1.50 -12.36 -7.60
CA ARG A 133 -2.11 -11.05 -7.87
C ARG A 133 -1.06 -10.04 -8.30
N ALA A 134 0.10 -10.00 -7.65
CA ALA A 134 1.19 -9.09 -7.99
C ALA A 134 1.72 -9.34 -9.42
N ILE A 135 1.87 -10.61 -9.82
CA ILE A 135 2.26 -11.00 -11.19
C ILE A 135 1.21 -10.50 -12.19
N PHE A 136 -0.07 -10.72 -11.91
CA PHE A 136 -1.14 -10.24 -12.77
C PHE A 136 -1.12 -8.72 -12.92
N TYR A 137 -0.98 -7.98 -11.82
CA TYR A 137 -0.95 -6.52 -11.81
C TYR A 137 0.23 -5.94 -12.59
N VAL A 138 1.45 -6.44 -12.37
CA VAL A 138 2.63 -5.95 -13.10
C VAL A 138 2.52 -6.25 -14.60
N SER A 139 1.96 -7.40 -14.97
CA SER A 139 1.73 -7.77 -16.37
C SER A 139 0.72 -6.82 -17.03
N ARG A 140 -0.31 -6.41 -16.29
CA ARG A 140 -1.30 -5.40 -16.76
C ARG A 140 -0.64 -4.04 -16.98
N LEU A 141 0.21 -3.58 -16.07
CA LEU A 141 0.96 -2.32 -16.23
C LEU A 141 1.89 -2.37 -17.44
N ILE A 142 2.53 -3.50 -17.73
CA ILE A 142 3.34 -3.67 -18.94
C ILE A 142 2.46 -3.61 -20.20
N SER A 143 1.38 -4.39 -20.25
CA SER A 143 0.51 -4.46 -21.43
C SER A 143 -0.23 -3.15 -21.70
N SER A 144 -0.61 -2.40 -20.67
CA SER A 144 -1.31 -1.11 -20.78
C SER A 144 -0.45 0.03 -21.32
N GLN A 145 0.85 -0.16 -21.51
CA GLN A 145 1.74 0.85 -22.10
C GLN A 145 1.52 1.03 -23.60
N LYS A 146 1.00 -0.02 -24.27
CA LYS A 146 0.68 0.09 -25.71
C LYS A 146 -0.34 1.20 -25.96
N GLU A 147 -0.12 1.99 -27.01
CA GLU A 147 -0.92 3.18 -27.40
C GLU A 147 -0.86 4.33 -26.35
N ARG A 148 -0.15 4.15 -25.26
CA ARG A 148 0.08 5.18 -24.24
C ARG A 148 1.55 5.62 -24.20
N ASP A 149 2.44 4.67 -24.01
CA ASP A 149 3.89 4.90 -23.84
C ASP A 149 4.67 4.54 -25.08
N PHE A 150 4.15 3.64 -25.92
CA PHE A 150 4.67 3.31 -27.22
C PHE A 150 3.52 2.98 -28.21
N GLU A 151 3.78 3.17 -29.51
CA GLU A 151 2.82 2.94 -30.56
C GLU A 151 3.25 1.83 -31.51
N ASN A 152 2.31 1.24 -32.23
CA ASN A 152 2.54 0.21 -33.24
C ASN A 152 3.35 -1.00 -32.72
N SER A 153 4.54 -1.22 -33.29
CA SER A 153 5.42 -2.33 -32.99
C SER A 153 6.71 -1.89 -32.28
N SER A 154 6.73 -0.70 -31.67
CA SER A 154 7.88 -0.15 -30.95
C SER A 154 8.07 -0.80 -29.56
N TYR A 155 8.11 -2.14 -29.51
CA TYR A 155 8.23 -2.89 -28.25
C TYR A 155 9.53 -2.60 -27.48
N ASP A 156 10.55 -2.08 -28.12
CA ASP A 156 11.80 -1.68 -27.46
C ASP A 156 11.62 -0.40 -26.58
N ASP A 157 10.51 0.33 -26.78
CA ASP A 157 10.14 1.50 -25.98
C ASP A 157 9.32 1.17 -24.71
N ILE A 158 9.09 -0.13 -24.44
CA ILE A 158 8.43 -0.58 -23.21
C ILE A 158 9.24 -0.11 -22.01
N LYS A 159 8.59 0.65 -21.14
CA LYS A 159 9.16 1.11 -19.87
C LYS A 159 9.21 -0.01 -18.85
N ARG A 160 10.23 0.02 -18.03
CA ARG A 160 10.37 -0.84 -16.87
C ARG A 160 9.26 -0.56 -15.85
N VAL A 161 8.75 -1.61 -15.26
CA VAL A 161 7.68 -1.53 -14.23
C VAL A 161 8.19 -2.13 -12.93
N TYR A 162 8.03 -1.40 -11.84
CA TYR A 162 8.16 -1.92 -10.48
C TYR A 162 6.78 -1.94 -9.81
N SER A 163 6.36 -3.10 -9.35
CA SER A 163 5.15 -3.28 -8.54
C SER A 163 5.57 -3.62 -7.11
N ILE A 164 5.39 -2.68 -6.18
CA ILE A 164 5.87 -2.76 -4.80
C ILE A 164 4.68 -3.03 -3.88
N TRP A 165 4.72 -4.15 -3.19
CA TRP A 165 3.65 -4.64 -2.31
C TRP A 165 4.05 -4.50 -0.86
N VAL A 166 3.40 -3.61 -0.13
CA VAL A 166 3.59 -3.41 1.31
C VAL A 166 2.55 -4.25 2.04
N CYS A 167 2.97 -5.41 2.51
CA CYS A 167 2.14 -6.40 3.20
C CYS A 167 2.28 -6.23 4.71
N MET A 168 1.21 -5.82 5.39
CA MET A 168 1.18 -5.60 6.83
C MET A 168 0.80 -6.88 7.59
N ASN A 169 1.02 -6.88 8.91
CA ASN A 169 0.67 -7.97 9.84
C ASN A 169 1.33 -9.31 9.52
N MET A 170 2.49 -9.29 8.88
CA MET A 170 3.29 -10.49 8.62
C MET A 170 3.90 -11.04 9.92
N GLU A 171 4.26 -12.32 9.91
CA GLU A 171 4.94 -12.95 11.06
C GLU A 171 6.35 -12.37 11.25
N GLU A 172 7.06 -12.12 10.14
CA GLU A 172 8.40 -11.56 10.11
C GLU A 172 8.54 -10.44 9.10
N SER A 173 9.45 -9.49 9.39
CA SER A 173 9.86 -8.46 8.44
C SER A 173 10.70 -9.08 7.32
N SER A 174 10.31 -8.86 6.07
CA SER A 174 10.95 -9.46 4.90
C SER A 174 10.90 -8.55 3.68
N MET A 175 11.85 -8.71 2.78
CA MET A 175 11.82 -8.08 1.47
C MET A 175 12.34 -9.03 0.41
N SER A 176 11.56 -9.24 -0.66
CA SER A 176 11.91 -10.13 -1.77
C SER A 176 11.73 -9.42 -3.10
N HIS A 177 12.64 -9.68 -4.04
CA HIS A 177 12.57 -9.19 -5.41
C HIS A 177 12.27 -10.35 -6.36
N VAL A 178 11.17 -10.27 -7.08
CA VAL A 178 10.76 -11.23 -8.11
C VAL A 178 10.89 -10.57 -9.47
N HIS A 179 11.66 -11.17 -10.37
CA HIS A 179 11.98 -10.64 -11.69
C HIS A 179 12.17 -11.76 -12.72
N LEU A 180 12.23 -11.38 -14.00
CA LEU A 180 12.46 -12.33 -15.09
C LEU A 180 13.92 -12.76 -15.17
N THR A 181 14.16 -14.04 -15.39
CA THR A 181 15.48 -14.60 -15.66
C THR A 181 15.46 -15.43 -16.95
N LYS A 182 16.61 -15.57 -17.58
CA LYS A 182 16.80 -16.40 -18.76
C LYS A 182 17.63 -17.63 -18.40
N GLU A 183 17.17 -18.81 -18.82
CA GLU A 183 17.91 -20.06 -18.75
C GLU A 183 18.13 -20.59 -20.17
N ASP A 184 19.36 -20.97 -20.51
CA ASP A 184 19.70 -21.59 -21.81
C ASP A 184 19.51 -23.10 -21.68
N LEU A 185 18.45 -23.65 -22.30
CA LEU A 185 18.15 -25.08 -22.28
C LEU A 185 18.97 -25.89 -23.29
N ILE A 186 19.25 -25.32 -24.46
CA ILE A 186 20.07 -25.93 -25.52
C ILE A 186 20.88 -24.83 -26.20
N GLY A 187 22.20 -24.95 -26.13
CA GLY A 187 23.10 -23.95 -26.70
C GLY A 187 22.91 -22.59 -26.03
N SER A 188 23.68 -21.60 -26.44
CA SER A 188 23.51 -20.20 -25.96
C SER A 188 23.34 -19.27 -27.15
N TYR A 189 22.31 -18.43 -27.10
CA TYR A 189 22.08 -17.35 -28.05
C TYR A 189 21.74 -16.07 -27.30
N GLN A 190 22.40 -14.99 -27.67
CA GLN A 190 22.11 -13.67 -27.08
C GLN A 190 20.85 -13.06 -27.73
N TRP A 191 19.70 -13.41 -27.18
CA TRP A 191 18.46 -12.70 -27.50
C TRP A 191 18.59 -11.25 -27.07
N LYS A 192 18.39 -10.33 -28.03
CA LYS A 192 18.33 -8.91 -27.74
C LYS A 192 17.02 -8.59 -27.04
N GLY A 193 17.04 -7.69 -26.07
CA GLY A 193 15.87 -7.27 -25.29
C GLY A 193 16.26 -6.99 -23.84
N ASN A 194 15.29 -6.57 -23.07
CA ASN A 194 15.46 -6.23 -21.67
C ASN A 194 14.66 -7.19 -20.78
N LEU A 195 15.34 -7.92 -19.89
CA LEU A 195 14.70 -8.79 -18.90
C LEU A 195 14.21 -8.03 -17.67
N ASP A 196 14.70 -6.79 -17.47
CA ASP A 196 14.35 -5.96 -16.33
C ASP A 196 13.01 -5.22 -16.50
N LEU A 197 12.19 -5.57 -17.48
CA LEU A 197 10.92 -4.91 -17.72
C LEU A 197 9.90 -5.16 -16.61
N LEU A 198 9.99 -6.32 -15.93
CA LEU A 198 9.05 -6.76 -14.91
C LEU A 198 9.77 -6.93 -13.58
N ASN A 199 9.38 -6.13 -12.58
CA ASN A 199 9.93 -6.19 -11.24
C ASN A 199 8.81 -6.15 -10.21
N ILE A 200 8.80 -7.11 -9.28
CA ILE A 200 7.87 -7.16 -8.15
C ILE A 200 8.68 -7.14 -6.88
N ILE A 201 8.41 -6.21 -5.99
CA ILE A 201 8.99 -6.16 -4.65
C ILE A 201 7.90 -6.54 -3.65
N MET A 202 8.11 -7.63 -2.93
CA MET A 202 7.26 -8.05 -1.82
C MET A 202 7.91 -7.61 -0.52
N LEU A 203 7.29 -6.68 0.20
CA LEU A 203 7.79 -6.11 1.45
C LEU A 203 6.82 -6.47 2.57
N GLY A 204 7.24 -7.40 3.44
CA GLY A 204 6.50 -7.84 4.61
C GLY A 204 6.84 -7.01 5.84
N LEU A 205 5.84 -6.43 6.49
CA LEU A 205 5.96 -5.68 7.74
C LEU A 205 5.45 -6.54 8.90
N ALA A 206 6.35 -6.93 9.81
CA ALA A 206 5.96 -7.58 11.05
C ALA A 206 5.14 -6.65 11.95
N LYS A 207 4.37 -7.24 12.87
CA LYS A 207 3.59 -6.46 13.86
C LYS A 207 4.50 -5.63 14.75
N ASN A 208 5.63 -6.21 15.19
CA ASN A 208 6.59 -5.52 16.01
C ASN A 208 7.49 -4.65 15.13
N LEU A 209 7.65 -3.40 15.53
CA LEU A 209 8.54 -2.47 14.85
C LEU A 209 10.00 -2.94 15.02
N PRO A 210 10.77 -3.14 13.92
CA PRO A 210 12.16 -3.51 14.04
C PRO A 210 13.00 -2.38 14.65
N GLU A 211 14.18 -2.71 15.18
CA GLU A 211 15.17 -1.72 15.60
C GLU A 211 15.63 -0.89 14.39
N HIS A 212 16.13 0.32 14.68
CA HIS A 212 16.63 1.22 13.64
C HIS A 212 18.04 0.77 13.22
N ASP A 213 18.13 0.03 12.14
CA ASP A 213 19.36 -0.38 11.49
C ASP A 213 19.26 -0.27 9.95
N GLU A 214 20.40 -0.34 9.26
CA GLU A 214 20.44 -0.20 7.78
C GLU A 214 19.62 -1.27 7.05
N THR A 215 19.51 -2.47 7.61
CA THR A 215 18.82 -3.62 6.99
C THR A 215 17.32 -3.42 7.01
N TYR A 216 16.78 -2.97 8.15
CA TYR A 216 15.35 -2.83 8.37
C TYR A 216 14.85 -1.37 8.34
N GLU A 217 15.66 -0.45 7.86
CA GLU A 217 15.34 0.99 7.79
C GLU A 217 13.98 1.26 7.13
N LEU A 218 13.73 0.68 5.94
CA LEU A 218 12.46 0.85 5.25
C LEU A 218 11.30 0.20 6.01
N HIS A 219 11.51 -0.99 6.61
CA HIS A 219 10.49 -1.67 7.41
C HIS A 219 10.12 -0.85 8.65
N ARG A 220 11.11 -0.23 9.29
CA ARG A 220 10.87 0.65 10.45
C ARG A 220 10.08 1.88 10.07
N LEU A 221 10.44 2.56 8.97
CA LEU A 221 9.70 3.73 8.48
C LEU A 221 8.24 3.38 8.17
N LEU A 222 8.03 2.36 7.33
CA LEU A 222 6.68 1.97 6.92
C LEU A 222 5.90 1.32 8.05
N GLY A 223 6.57 0.52 8.89
CA GLY A 223 5.99 -0.06 10.09
C GLY A 223 5.51 1.02 11.06
N ALA A 224 6.31 2.06 11.33
CA ALA A 224 5.90 3.17 12.16
C ALA A 224 4.73 3.94 11.53
N LEU A 225 4.81 4.26 10.23
CA LEU A 225 3.76 4.99 9.51
C LEU A 225 2.41 4.27 9.59
N LEU A 226 2.40 2.95 9.33
CA LEU A 226 1.20 2.12 9.20
C LEU A 226 0.79 1.42 10.51
N SER A 227 1.56 1.52 11.59
CA SER A 227 1.24 0.92 12.89
C SER A 227 -0.15 1.31 13.38
N GLN A 228 -0.84 0.38 14.02
CA GLN A 228 -2.10 0.62 14.73
C GLN A 228 -1.90 0.82 16.24
N GLU A 229 -0.70 0.59 16.74
CA GLU A 229 -0.35 0.60 18.16
C GLU A 229 0.37 1.88 18.59
N LEU A 230 1.19 2.46 17.70
CA LEU A 230 1.92 3.69 17.99
C LEU A 230 1.00 4.91 18.05
N THR A 231 1.25 5.76 19.03
CA THR A 231 0.59 7.06 19.15
C THR A 231 1.03 8.00 18.02
N ILE A 232 0.26 9.08 17.82
CA ILE A 232 0.57 10.11 16.80
C ILE A 232 1.97 10.68 17.05
N ASP A 233 2.30 11.03 18.30
CA ASP A 233 3.57 11.65 18.63
C ASP A 233 4.76 10.70 18.44
N GLU A 234 4.62 9.41 18.77
CA GLU A 234 5.65 8.39 18.50
C GLU A 234 5.90 8.24 17.00
N LYS A 235 4.85 8.14 16.18
CA LYS A 235 4.98 8.08 14.71
C LYS A 235 5.69 9.30 14.16
N LEU A 236 5.23 10.49 14.52
CA LEU A 236 5.81 11.74 14.03
C LEU A 236 7.26 11.92 14.49
N ASN A 237 7.59 11.46 15.71
CA ASN A 237 8.96 11.47 16.20
C ASN A 237 9.87 10.54 15.38
N ILE A 238 9.45 9.32 15.10
CA ILE A 238 10.20 8.38 14.25
C ILE A 238 10.37 8.97 12.84
N ILE A 239 9.28 9.37 12.19
CA ILE A 239 9.28 9.83 10.80
C ILE A 239 10.10 11.12 10.64
N GLY A 240 9.93 12.08 11.57
CA GLY A 240 10.62 13.36 11.50
C GLY A 240 12.09 13.30 11.90
N ASN A 241 12.41 12.60 12.99
CA ASN A 241 13.76 12.65 13.57
C ASN A 241 14.69 11.55 13.05
N GLU A 242 14.16 10.34 12.74
CA GLU A 242 15.00 9.26 12.23
C GLU A 242 15.17 9.33 10.71
N TYR A 243 14.15 9.83 9.96
CA TYR A 243 14.15 9.87 8.49
C TYR A 243 14.22 11.29 7.90
N ASP A 244 14.26 12.32 8.74
CA ASP A 244 14.34 13.73 8.31
C ASP A 244 13.23 14.09 7.28
N ILE A 245 12.04 13.50 7.46
CA ILE A 245 10.87 13.77 6.64
C ILE A 245 10.13 14.99 7.21
N PRO A 246 9.88 16.04 6.41
CA PRO A 246 9.18 17.22 6.88
C PRO A 246 7.76 16.90 7.37
N ILE A 247 7.46 17.28 8.62
CA ILE A 247 6.13 17.08 9.21
C ILE A 247 5.28 18.34 8.95
N GLU A 248 4.73 18.42 7.76
CA GLU A 248 3.78 19.47 7.41
C GLU A 248 2.41 19.26 8.06
N GLU A 249 1.59 20.31 8.11
CA GLU A 249 0.26 20.25 8.75
C GLU A 249 -0.65 19.19 8.12
N ASN A 250 -0.62 19.06 6.79
CA ASN A 250 -1.39 18.05 6.07
C ASN A 250 -0.93 16.62 6.41
N PHE A 251 0.39 16.40 6.50
CA PHE A 251 0.96 15.12 6.90
C PHE A 251 0.51 14.73 8.32
N ARG A 252 0.66 15.66 9.27
CA ARG A 252 0.21 15.48 10.66
C ARG A 252 -1.28 15.16 10.73
N LYS A 253 -2.11 15.84 9.94
CA LYS A 253 -3.54 15.58 9.85
C LYS A 253 -3.86 14.19 9.33
N ASP A 254 -3.21 13.75 8.26
CA ASP A 254 -3.42 12.41 7.68
C ASP A 254 -2.98 11.30 8.65
N VAL A 255 -1.85 11.46 9.36
CA VAL A 255 -1.41 10.55 10.43
C VAL A 255 -2.45 10.52 11.57
N SER A 256 -2.94 11.68 12.00
CA SER A 256 -3.96 11.76 13.05
C SER A 256 -5.26 11.06 12.67
N VAL A 257 -5.74 11.28 11.43
CA VAL A 257 -6.95 10.60 10.92
C VAL A 257 -6.75 9.09 10.93
N MET A 258 -5.62 8.60 10.45
CA MET A 258 -5.32 7.17 10.41
C MET A 258 -5.24 6.56 11.82
N CYS A 259 -4.60 7.22 12.78
CA CYS A 259 -4.52 6.76 14.18
C CYS A 259 -5.90 6.67 14.82
N ASN A 260 -6.74 7.69 14.64
CA ASN A 260 -8.11 7.70 15.17
C ASN A 260 -8.98 6.58 14.57
N LEU A 261 -8.82 6.32 13.26
CA LEU A 261 -9.51 5.22 12.58
C LEU A 261 -9.01 3.86 13.05
N SER A 262 -7.69 3.71 13.27
CA SER A 262 -7.09 2.50 13.83
C SER A 262 -7.64 2.20 15.22
N GLN A 263 -7.68 3.19 16.10
CA GLN A 263 -8.22 3.05 17.45
C GLN A 263 -9.71 2.66 17.39
N GLY A 264 -10.49 3.31 16.52
CA GLY A 264 -11.90 2.95 16.32
C GLY A 264 -12.08 1.50 15.86
N ILE A 265 -11.29 1.01 14.92
CA ILE A 265 -11.33 -0.38 14.44
C ILE A 265 -10.96 -1.36 15.55
N VAL A 266 -9.94 -1.06 16.36
CA VAL A 266 -9.52 -1.89 17.50
C VAL A 266 -10.63 -1.94 18.55
N ASP A 267 -11.23 -0.81 18.88
CA ASP A 267 -12.31 -0.73 19.87
C ASP A 267 -13.56 -1.46 19.40
N ASP A 268 -13.96 -1.35 18.14
CA ASP A 268 -15.09 -2.09 17.55
C ASP A 268 -14.82 -3.61 17.54
N THR A 269 -13.61 -4.04 17.18
CA THR A 269 -13.23 -5.46 17.21
C THR A 269 -13.22 -6.02 18.63
N LYS A 270 -12.68 -5.29 19.60
CA LYS A 270 -12.72 -5.68 21.02
C LYS A 270 -14.17 -5.76 21.53
N ALA A 271 -15.03 -4.82 21.15
CA ALA A 271 -16.45 -4.85 21.53
C ALA A 271 -17.17 -6.09 20.94
N GLU A 272 -16.87 -6.45 19.69
CA GLU A 272 -17.43 -7.66 19.07
C GLU A 272 -16.97 -8.95 19.78
N ILE A 273 -15.69 -9.05 20.15
CA ILE A 273 -15.16 -10.18 20.92
C ILE A 273 -15.86 -10.27 22.27
N ILE A 274 -16.00 -9.16 23.00
CA ILE A 274 -16.70 -9.09 24.30
C ILE A 274 -18.13 -9.61 24.16
N LEU A 275 -18.88 -9.14 23.16
CA LEU A 275 -20.25 -9.58 22.92
C LEU A 275 -20.33 -11.06 22.56
N ASN A 276 -19.43 -11.57 21.76
CA ASN A 276 -19.37 -12.98 21.40
C ASN A 276 -19.04 -13.88 22.60
N MET A 277 -18.10 -13.47 23.45
CA MET A 277 -17.80 -14.19 24.69
C MET A 277 -18.99 -14.18 25.63
N PHE A 278 -19.61 -13.02 25.82
CA PHE A 278 -20.82 -12.90 26.67
C PHE A 278 -21.97 -13.79 26.18
N LYS A 279 -22.24 -13.80 24.85
CA LYS A 279 -23.25 -14.69 24.22
C LYS A 279 -22.93 -16.18 24.41
N LYS A 280 -21.65 -16.55 24.52
CA LYS A 280 -21.20 -17.91 24.80
C LYS A 280 -21.20 -18.27 26.28
N GLY A 281 -21.62 -17.36 27.17
CA GLY A 281 -21.82 -17.63 28.63
C GLY A 281 -20.56 -17.41 29.47
N TYR A 282 -19.50 -16.72 28.96
CA TYR A 282 -18.34 -16.34 29.77
C TYR A 282 -18.75 -15.29 30.81
N THR A 283 -18.13 -15.34 32.00
CA THR A 283 -18.38 -14.33 33.05
C THR A 283 -17.69 -13.01 32.71
N LEU A 284 -18.16 -11.90 33.32
CA LEU A 284 -17.56 -10.59 33.08
C LEU A 284 -16.09 -10.54 33.51
N GLU A 285 -15.71 -11.29 34.55
CA GLU A 285 -14.34 -11.45 35.04
C GLU A 285 -13.48 -12.17 33.98
N GLN A 286 -13.97 -13.27 33.41
CA GLN A 286 -13.25 -13.99 32.34
C GLN A 286 -13.08 -13.16 31.09
N ILE A 287 -14.09 -12.37 30.72
CA ILE A 287 -14.02 -11.45 29.60
C ILE A 287 -13.01 -10.31 29.90
N ALA A 288 -12.99 -9.79 31.12
CA ALA A 288 -12.02 -8.77 31.57
C ALA A 288 -10.59 -9.25 31.47
N ASP A 289 -10.33 -10.48 31.92
CA ASP A 289 -8.99 -11.10 31.87
C ASP A 289 -8.48 -11.27 30.44
N VAL A 290 -9.36 -11.70 29.50
CA VAL A 290 -8.99 -11.92 28.09
C VAL A 290 -8.83 -10.61 27.29
N THR A 291 -9.67 -9.61 27.60
CA THR A 291 -9.74 -8.36 26.79
C THR A 291 -8.97 -7.20 27.38
N GLU A 292 -8.39 -7.38 28.57
CA GLU A 292 -7.67 -6.36 29.35
C GLU A 292 -8.50 -5.08 29.58
N LYS A 293 -9.85 -5.21 29.56
CA LYS A 293 -10.76 -4.12 29.88
C LYS A 293 -11.36 -4.28 31.27
N SER A 294 -11.67 -3.15 31.88
CA SER A 294 -12.37 -3.15 33.17
C SER A 294 -13.79 -3.76 33.05
N ILE A 295 -14.26 -4.40 34.11
CA ILE A 295 -15.64 -4.95 34.20
C ILE A 295 -16.67 -3.85 33.88
N SER A 296 -16.46 -2.62 34.34
CA SER A 296 -17.35 -1.49 34.07
C SER A 296 -17.46 -1.13 32.59
N GLU A 297 -16.35 -1.23 31.83
CA GLU A 297 -16.35 -1.01 30.37
C GLU A 297 -17.08 -2.14 29.65
N ILE A 298 -16.84 -3.39 30.07
CA ILE A 298 -17.51 -4.57 29.50
C ILE A 298 -19.02 -4.49 29.72
N GLU A 299 -19.47 -4.14 30.92
CA GLU A 299 -20.89 -3.93 31.21
C GLU A 299 -21.51 -2.86 30.32
N LYS A 300 -20.82 -1.76 30.04
CA LYS A 300 -21.31 -0.71 29.14
C LYS A 300 -21.48 -1.20 27.71
N ILE A 301 -20.56 -2.07 27.24
CA ILE A 301 -20.64 -2.67 25.90
C ILE A 301 -21.83 -3.64 25.83
N VAL A 302 -21.95 -4.53 26.82
CA VAL A 302 -23.03 -5.53 26.87
C VAL A 302 -24.41 -4.88 27.02
N LYS A 303 -24.54 -3.83 27.86
CA LYS A 303 -25.81 -3.10 28.06
C LYS A 303 -26.27 -2.26 26.87
N LYS A 304 -25.38 -1.93 25.95
CA LYS A 304 -25.72 -1.20 24.70
C LYS A 304 -26.38 -2.09 23.65
N GLU A 305 -26.28 -3.40 23.77
CA GLU A 305 -27.07 -4.32 22.95
C GLU A 305 -28.52 -4.38 23.49
N PRO A 306 -29.54 -4.07 22.66
CA PRO A 306 -30.94 -4.26 23.13
C PRO A 306 -31.14 -5.72 23.44
N ALA A 307 -31.62 -6.02 24.65
CA ALA A 307 -31.99 -7.35 25.07
C ALA A 307 -32.83 -8.01 23.97
N MET A 308 -32.35 -9.13 23.43
CA MET A 308 -33.19 -9.99 22.61
C MET A 308 -34.27 -10.54 23.51
N ALA A 309 -35.49 -10.03 23.31
CA ALA A 309 -36.71 -10.63 23.83
C ALA A 309 -37.18 -11.74 22.87
#